data_54fa220d8f9d968a704d8d409d983ca3
#
_entry.id   54fa220d8f9d968a704d8d409d983ca3
#
_cell.length_a   1.000
_cell.length_b   1.000
_cell.length_c   1.000
_cell.angle_alpha   90.00
_cell.angle_beta   90.00
_cell.angle_gamma   90.00
#
_symmetry.space_group_name_H-M   'P 1'
#
loop_
_entity.id
_entity.type
_entity.pdbx_description
1 polymer ?
#
loop_
_entity_poly.entity_id
_entity_poly.type
_entity_poly.pdbx_seq_one_letter_code
_entity_poly.pdbx_strand_id
1 'polypeptide(L)'
;MVASLVTGMTTQKPTEFSPAERRAVYRAIYERRDIRSQFLPEPIPDAVLGRLLDAAHHGPSVGYMQPWDFIVIRDESVRRSVHQCFQEANRQAAERYEGRQRELYATLKLAGILESPINLCITCDRERTLGAGLGRQTDPATDLYSTVCAIQNLWLAARAESLGVGWVSILDFDRLRALLHIPERIVPVAYLCVGYVVEFPQCPDLEAAGWEHRAKLGRLIHFDTWDTQDELRAANLLEPPAGRRSEP
;
A
#
# COMPACT_ATOMS: atom_id res chain seq x y z
N MET A 1 -58.15 1.45 -19.44
CA MET A 1 -57.12 2.40 -19.03
C MET A 1 -55.98 1.56 -18.38
N VAL A 2 -54.95 1.29 -19.14
CA VAL A 2 -53.76 0.53 -18.65
C VAL A 2 -52.66 1.56 -18.49
N ALA A 3 -52.31 1.89 -17.24
CA ALA A 3 -51.24 2.81 -16.92
C ALA A 3 -49.89 2.11 -17.18
N SER A 4 -49.14 2.63 -18.14
CA SER A 4 -47.79 2.23 -18.48
C SER A 4 -46.85 2.70 -17.38
N LEU A 5 -46.27 1.77 -16.61
CA LEU A 5 -45.16 2.01 -15.73
C LEU A 5 -43.89 2.12 -16.59
N VAL A 6 -43.52 3.35 -16.93
CA VAL A 6 -42.18 3.63 -17.49
C VAL A 6 -41.18 3.63 -16.33
N THR A 7 -40.56 2.48 -16.13
CA THR A 7 -39.40 2.37 -15.27
C THR A 7 -38.26 3.13 -15.95
N GLY A 8 -37.86 4.27 -15.37
CA GLY A 8 -36.70 5.05 -15.82
C GLY A 8 -35.41 4.25 -15.67
N MET A 9 -35.02 3.57 -16.71
CA MET A 9 -33.63 3.05 -16.84
C MET A 9 -32.71 4.26 -17.03
N THR A 10 -32.02 4.67 -15.97
CA THR A 10 -30.87 5.57 -16.10
C THR A 10 -29.83 4.87 -16.95
N THR A 11 -29.69 5.29 -18.19
CA THR A 11 -28.63 4.81 -19.09
C THR A 11 -27.29 5.35 -18.58
N GLN A 12 -26.63 4.57 -17.73
CA GLN A 12 -25.26 4.86 -17.29
C GLN A 12 -24.36 4.77 -18.52
N LYS A 13 -23.51 5.78 -18.75
CA LYS A 13 -22.49 5.71 -19.80
C LYS A 13 -21.54 4.56 -19.47
N PRO A 14 -21.11 3.73 -20.47
CA PRO A 14 -20.26 2.57 -20.22
C PRO A 14 -18.93 2.87 -19.50
N THR A 15 -18.50 4.13 -19.48
CA THR A 15 -17.26 4.62 -18.85
C THR A 15 -17.46 5.17 -17.43
N GLU A 16 -18.69 5.21 -16.92
CA GLU A 16 -18.99 5.78 -15.61
C GLU A 16 -19.17 4.66 -14.56
N PHE A 17 -18.47 4.76 -13.45
CA PHE A 17 -18.73 3.92 -12.29
C PHE A 17 -20.09 4.25 -11.67
N SER A 18 -20.84 3.23 -11.33
CA SER A 18 -22.03 3.38 -10.49
C SER A 18 -21.67 3.98 -9.12
N PRO A 19 -22.64 4.59 -8.42
CA PRO A 19 -22.37 5.07 -7.06
C PRO A 19 -21.85 3.98 -6.11
N ALA A 20 -22.29 2.73 -6.24
CA ALA A 20 -21.85 1.60 -5.43
C ALA A 20 -20.38 1.24 -5.72
N GLU A 21 -19.99 1.13 -6.99
CA GLU A 21 -18.61 0.87 -7.39
C GLU A 21 -17.67 1.99 -6.93
N ARG A 22 -18.10 3.25 -7.08
CA ARG A 22 -17.33 4.40 -6.60
C ARG A 22 -17.12 4.34 -5.07
N ARG A 23 -18.18 4.06 -4.29
CA ARG A 23 -18.07 3.89 -2.84
C ARG A 23 -17.11 2.75 -2.48
N ALA A 24 -17.17 1.62 -3.18
CA ALA A 24 -16.29 0.49 -2.92
C ALA A 24 -14.80 0.84 -3.12
N VAL A 25 -14.47 1.58 -4.19
CA VAL A 25 -13.10 2.04 -4.45
C VAL A 25 -12.61 2.99 -3.34
N TYR A 26 -13.39 4.01 -3.00
CA TYR A 26 -13.01 4.95 -1.93
C TYR A 26 -12.94 4.26 -0.56
N ARG A 27 -13.81 3.32 -0.27
CA ARG A 27 -13.76 2.51 0.93
C ARG A 27 -12.45 1.74 1.04
N ALA A 28 -12.00 1.08 -0.03
CA ALA A 28 -10.72 0.39 -0.05
C ALA A 28 -9.54 1.35 0.24
N ILE A 29 -9.57 2.56 -0.32
CA ILE A 29 -8.54 3.59 -0.11
C ILE A 29 -8.54 4.10 1.34
N TYR A 30 -9.70 4.44 1.89
CA TYR A 30 -9.80 5.10 3.20
C TYR A 30 -9.66 4.13 4.37
N GLU A 31 -10.14 2.90 4.22
CA GLU A 31 -10.14 1.89 5.29
C GLU A 31 -8.95 0.93 5.23
N ARG A 32 -8.09 1.01 4.23
CA ARG A 32 -6.84 0.26 4.20
C ARG A 32 -5.97 0.64 5.41
N ARG A 33 -5.37 -0.38 6.03
CA ARG A 33 -4.44 -0.21 7.15
C ARG A 33 -3.13 -0.95 6.85
N ASP A 34 -2.07 -0.51 7.48
CA ASP A 34 -0.81 -1.23 7.58
C ASP A 34 -0.92 -2.20 8.76
N ILE A 35 -1.02 -3.49 8.47
CA ILE A 35 -1.36 -4.54 9.43
C ILE A 35 -0.11 -5.22 9.95
N ARG A 36 -0.03 -5.48 11.26
CA ARG A 36 1.13 -6.10 11.89
C ARG A 36 0.80 -7.24 12.86
N SER A 37 -0.14 -7.06 13.76
CA SER A 37 -0.47 -8.02 14.81
C SER A 37 -1.82 -8.73 14.62
N GLN A 38 -2.63 -8.27 13.69
CA GLN A 38 -4.02 -8.70 13.51
C GLN A 38 -4.18 -9.89 12.54
N PHE A 39 -3.08 -10.47 12.05
CA PHE A 39 -3.14 -11.57 11.10
C PHE A 39 -3.73 -12.84 11.70
N LEU A 40 -4.56 -13.51 10.91
CA LEU A 40 -5.05 -14.86 11.15
C LEU A 40 -4.09 -15.88 10.49
N PRO A 41 -3.95 -17.08 11.07
CA PRO A 41 -3.09 -18.13 10.51
C PRO A 41 -3.70 -18.80 9.28
N GLU A 42 -4.88 -18.38 8.85
CA GLU A 42 -5.63 -18.94 7.74
C GLU A 42 -4.87 -18.80 6.42
N PRO A 43 -4.70 -19.90 5.64
CA PRO A 43 -3.97 -19.84 4.38
C PRO A 43 -4.74 -19.04 3.33
N ILE A 44 -4.01 -18.28 2.51
CA ILE A 44 -4.56 -17.58 1.36
C ILE A 44 -4.62 -18.55 0.17
N PRO A 45 -5.81 -18.80 -0.44
CA PRO A 45 -5.93 -19.60 -1.63
C PRO A 45 -5.11 -19.02 -2.80
N ASP A 46 -4.51 -19.89 -3.62
CA ASP A 46 -3.70 -19.46 -4.79
C ASP A 46 -4.49 -18.58 -5.76
N ALA A 47 -5.78 -18.84 -5.94
CA ALA A 47 -6.64 -18.01 -6.79
C ALA A 47 -6.80 -16.57 -6.25
N VAL A 48 -6.83 -16.38 -4.93
CA VAL A 48 -6.88 -15.05 -4.31
C VAL A 48 -5.53 -14.36 -4.47
N LEU A 49 -4.43 -15.06 -4.14
CA LEU A 49 -3.09 -14.52 -4.35
C LEU A 49 -2.85 -14.13 -5.80
N GLY A 50 -3.29 -14.97 -6.75
CA GLY A 50 -3.22 -14.68 -8.19
C GLY A 50 -3.89 -13.36 -8.56
N ARG A 51 -5.10 -13.09 -8.03
CA ARG A 51 -5.80 -11.81 -8.27
C ARG A 51 -5.04 -10.61 -7.68
N LEU A 52 -4.38 -10.77 -6.52
CA LEU A 52 -3.56 -9.69 -5.95
C LEU A 52 -2.35 -9.37 -6.82
N LEU A 53 -1.67 -10.41 -7.32
CA LEU A 53 -0.50 -10.24 -8.19
C LEU A 53 -0.91 -9.67 -9.56
N ASP A 54 -2.05 -10.07 -10.10
CA ASP A 54 -2.61 -9.52 -11.32
C ASP A 54 -2.99 -8.04 -11.16
N ALA A 55 -3.64 -7.67 -10.07
CA ALA A 55 -3.95 -6.28 -9.74
C ALA A 55 -2.67 -5.43 -9.61
N ALA A 56 -1.62 -5.97 -8.98
CA ALA A 56 -0.31 -5.32 -8.93
C ALA A 56 0.26 -5.11 -10.33
N HIS A 57 0.17 -6.13 -11.18
CA HIS A 57 0.68 -6.08 -12.55
C HIS A 57 -0.04 -5.05 -13.43
N HIS A 58 -1.27 -4.66 -13.09
CA HIS A 58 -2.01 -3.56 -13.71
C HIS A 58 -1.62 -2.18 -13.16
N GLY A 59 -0.57 -2.07 -12.35
CA GLY A 59 -0.02 -0.78 -11.92
C GLY A 59 0.47 0.05 -13.11
N PRO A 60 0.29 1.38 -13.10
CA PRO A 60 0.89 2.22 -14.13
C PRO A 60 2.40 2.18 -14.03
N SER A 61 3.08 2.19 -15.18
CA SER A 61 4.54 2.28 -15.23
C SER A 61 5.01 3.23 -16.33
N VAL A 62 6.02 4.02 -16.03
CA VAL A 62 6.61 4.95 -16.99
C VAL A 62 7.16 4.17 -18.18
N GLY A 63 6.85 4.63 -19.40
CA GLY A 63 7.22 3.93 -20.62
C GLY A 63 6.70 2.51 -20.75
N TYR A 64 5.69 2.12 -19.94
CA TYR A 64 5.16 0.75 -19.89
C TYR A 64 6.24 -0.29 -19.56
N MET A 65 7.21 0.07 -18.72
CA MET A 65 8.40 -0.74 -18.45
C MET A 65 8.16 -1.93 -17.51
N GLN A 66 7.11 -1.89 -16.66
CA GLN A 66 6.73 -2.96 -15.75
C GLN A 66 7.94 -3.56 -15.00
N PRO A 67 8.66 -2.76 -14.20
CA PRO A 67 9.99 -3.12 -13.71
C PRO A 67 9.97 -4.07 -12.51
N TRP A 68 8.79 -4.44 -12.03
CA TRP A 68 8.58 -5.24 -10.82
C TRP A 68 8.71 -6.73 -11.06
N ASP A 69 9.20 -7.44 -10.04
CA ASP A 69 9.08 -8.88 -9.88
C ASP A 69 8.55 -9.19 -8.46
N PHE A 70 7.94 -10.36 -8.30
CA PHE A 70 7.29 -10.78 -7.06
C PHE A 70 7.90 -12.09 -6.57
N ILE A 71 8.48 -12.09 -5.36
CA ILE A 71 8.95 -13.29 -4.69
C ILE A 71 7.89 -13.68 -3.65
N VAL A 72 7.22 -14.80 -3.85
CA VAL A 72 6.22 -15.34 -2.92
C VAL A 72 6.92 -16.23 -1.90
N ILE A 73 6.81 -15.88 -0.62
CA ILE A 73 7.53 -16.54 0.47
C ILE A 73 6.51 -17.21 1.40
N ARG A 74 6.41 -18.54 1.28
CA ARG A 74 5.58 -19.40 2.15
C ARG A 74 6.42 -20.20 3.12
N ASP A 75 7.68 -20.47 2.77
CA ASP A 75 8.59 -21.25 3.59
C ASP A 75 8.84 -20.55 4.94
N GLU A 76 8.53 -21.26 6.01
CA GLU A 76 8.64 -20.72 7.37
C GLU A 76 10.09 -20.48 7.76
N SER A 77 11.04 -21.30 7.27
CA SER A 77 12.47 -21.15 7.57
C SER A 77 13.02 -19.86 6.96
N VAL A 78 12.58 -19.52 5.74
CA VAL A 78 12.93 -18.26 5.08
C VAL A 78 12.33 -17.08 5.83
N ARG A 79 11.05 -17.14 6.23
CA ARG A 79 10.40 -16.10 7.02
C ARG A 79 11.08 -15.90 8.37
N ARG A 80 11.49 -16.95 9.05
CA ARG A 80 12.27 -16.87 10.31
C ARG A 80 13.60 -16.17 10.10
N SER A 81 14.31 -16.47 9.01
CA SER A 81 15.59 -15.81 8.68
C SER A 81 15.38 -14.31 8.42
N VAL A 82 14.33 -13.92 7.69
CA VAL A 82 13.99 -12.50 7.48
C VAL A 82 13.55 -11.83 8.80
N HIS A 83 12.80 -12.54 9.65
CA HIS A 83 12.44 -12.02 10.97
C HIS A 83 13.68 -11.74 11.85
N GLN A 84 14.71 -12.57 11.79
CA GLN A 84 15.97 -12.29 12.49
C GLN A 84 16.66 -11.03 11.94
N CYS A 85 16.63 -10.81 10.62
CA CYS A 85 17.13 -9.56 10.02
C CYS A 85 16.35 -8.35 10.52
N PHE A 86 15.01 -8.47 10.61
CA PHE A 86 14.15 -7.43 11.17
C PHE A 86 14.51 -7.14 12.63
N GLN A 87 14.66 -8.17 13.46
CA GLN A 87 14.98 -8.00 14.88
C GLN A 87 16.28 -7.20 15.08
N GLU A 88 17.31 -7.52 14.32
CA GLU A 88 18.59 -6.82 14.40
C GLU A 88 18.48 -5.36 13.93
N ALA A 89 17.86 -5.12 12.77
CA ALA A 89 17.64 -3.79 12.23
C ALA A 89 16.75 -2.95 13.18
N ASN A 90 15.72 -3.56 13.77
CA ASN A 90 14.82 -2.92 14.72
C ASN A 90 15.54 -2.50 16.02
N ARG A 91 16.44 -3.35 16.52
CA ARG A 91 17.28 -3.02 17.67
C ARG A 91 18.16 -1.79 17.37
N GLN A 92 18.82 -1.76 16.22
CA GLN A 92 19.65 -0.63 15.80
C GLN A 92 18.83 0.65 15.56
N ALA A 93 17.63 0.51 15.00
CA ALA A 93 16.71 1.64 14.81
C ALA A 93 16.25 2.24 16.15
N ALA A 94 16.00 1.40 17.16
CA ALA A 94 15.62 1.85 18.51
C ALA A 94 16.70 2.72 19.18
N GLU A 95 17.97 2.49 18.87
CA GLU A 95 19.11 3.25 19.42
C GLU A 95 19.15 4.72 18.94
N ARG A 96 18.42 5.03 17.85
CA ARG A 96 18.35 6.39 17.28
C ARG A 96 17.38 7.30 18.03
N TYR A 97 16.56 6.73 18.91
CA TYR A 97 15.57 7.47 19.69
C TYR A 97 16.02 7.62 21.14
N GLU A 98 15.63 8.73 21.78
CA GLU A 98 15.94 9.04 23.16
C GLU A 98 14.67 9.40 23.95
N GLY A 99 14.75 9.32 25.30
CA GLY A 99 13.68 9.73 26.21
C GLY A 99 12.34 9.09 25.86
N ARG A 100 11.28 9.89 25.89
CA ARG A 100 9.90 9.45 25.64
C ARG A 100 9.71 8.79 24.27
N GLN A 101 10.41 9.24 23.23
CA GLN A 101 10.30 8.62 21.91
C GLN A 101 10.84 7.19 21.90
N ARG A 102 11.93 6.92 22.64
CA ARG A 102 12.49 5.58 22.77
C ARG A 102 11.54 4.65 23.52
N GLU A 103 10.93 5.15 24.60
CA GLU A 103 9.92 4.40 25.36
C GLU A 103 8.72 4.05 24.45
N LEU A 104 8.22 5.02 23.72
CA LEU A 104 7.12 4.81 22.78
C LEU A 104 7.49 3.82 21.68
N TYR A 105 8.69 3.97 21.06
CA TYR A 105 9.18 3.05 20.04
C TYR A 105 9.19 1.59 20.52
N ALA A 106 9.59 1.36 21.77
CA ALA A 106 9.64 0.02 22.34
C ALA A 106 8.25 -0.65 22.50
N THR A 107 7.16 0.13 22.47
CA THR A 107 5.79 -0.40 22.53
C THR A 107 5.21 -0.72 21.16
N LEU A 108 5.85 -0.24 20.08
CA LEU A 108 5.30 -0.40 18.72
C LEU A 108 5.51 -1.82 18.19
N LYS A 109 4.45 -2.41 17.66
CA LYS A 109 4.54 -3.61 16.83
C LYS A 109 4.84 -3.18 15.39
N LEU A 110 6.03 -3.50 14.86
CA LEU A 110 6.53 -2.97 13.59
C LEU A 110 6.66 -4.02 12.47
N ALA A 111 6.34 -5.28 12.74
CA ALA A 111 6.34 -6.35 11.76
C ALA A 111 5.28 -7.41 12.06
N GLY A 112 4.82 -8.10 11.01
CA GLY A 112 3.93 -9.26 11.07
C GLY A 112 4.48 -10.44 10.27
N ILE A 113 5.83 -10.58 10.22
CA ILE A 113 6.54 -11.52 9.33
C ILE A 113 6.17 -12.98 9.62
N LEU A 114 6.08 -13.35 10.89
CA LEU A 114 5.76 -14.71 11.30
C LEU A 114 4.26 -14.93 11.53
N GLU A 115 3.53 -13.86 11.84
CA GLU A 115 2.09 -13.89 12.08
C GLU A 115 1.29 -14.05 10.78
N SER A 116 1.76 -13.47 9.68
CA SER A 116 1.09 -13.61 8.38
C SER A 116 1.40 -14.95 7.72
N PRO A 117 0.43 -15.58 7.03
CA PRO A 117 0.64 -16.87 6.35
C PRO A 117 1.55 -16.78 5.12
N ILE A 118 1.63 -15.63 4.47
CA ILE A 118 2.44 -15.37 3.27
C ILE A 118 3.18 -14.06 3.42
N ASN A 119 4.47 -14.04 2.98
CA ASN A 119 5.18 -12.79 2.76
C ASN A 119 5.49 -12.63 1.27
N LEU A 120 5.59 -11.38 0.83
CA LEU A 120 5.98 -11.01 -0.54
C LEU A 120 7.17 -10.08 -0.49
N CYS A 121 8.23 -10.40 -1.22
CA CYS A 121 9.27 -9.42 -1.53
C CYS A 121 9.05 -8.91 -2.95
N ILE A 122 8.81 -7.61 -3.08
CA ILE A 122 8.61 -6.97 -4.39
C ILE A 122 9.88 -6.24 -4.74
N THR A 123 10.41 -6.54 -5.92
CA THR A 123 11.68 -6.01 -6.40
C THR A 123 11.50 -5.16 -7.64
N CYS A 124 12.50 -4.36 -7.95
CA CYS A 124 12.59 -3.53 -9.16
C CYS A 124 13.83 -3.94 -9.97
N ASP A 125 13.63 -4.36 -11.20
CA ASP A 125 14.69 -4.54 -12.18
C ASP A 125 14.97 -3.20 -12.87
N ARG A 126 16.02 -2.52 -12.41
CA ARG A 126 16.42 -1.21 -12.92
C ARG A 126 17.00 -1.25 -14.34
N GLU A 127 17.29 -2.43 -14.85
CA GLU A 127 17.81 -2.67 -16.20
C GLU A 127 16.76 -3.26 -17.14
N ARG A 128 15.50 -3.38 -16.70
CA ARG A 128 14.44 -3.91 -17.56
C ARG A 128 14.31 -3.13 -18.86
N THR A 129 14.37 -3.83 -19.99
CA THR A 129 14.41 -3.23 -21.32
C THR A 129 13.03 -2.93 -21.91
N LEU A 130 11.95 -3.41 -21.30
CA LEU A 130 10.59 -3.10 -21.74
C LEU A 130 10.37 -1.58 -21.78
N GLY A 131 9.62 -1.11 -22.79
CA GLY A 131 9.35 0.32 -22.98
C GLY A 131 10.53 1.13 -23.49
N ALA A 132 11.63 0.49 -23.93
CA ALA A 132 12.82 1.11 -24.53
C ALA A 132 13.38 2.31 -23.71
N GLY A 133 13.17 2.32 -22.39
CA GLY A 133 13.66 3.37 -21.51
C GLY A 133 12.91 4.70 -21.60
N LEU A 134 11.75 4.76 -22.25
CA LEU A 134 10.93 5.97 -22.34
C LEU A 134 10.65 6.54 -20.94
N GLY A 135 11.01 7.81 -20.72
CA GLY A 135 10.87 8.53 -19.45
C GLY A 135 11.97 8.23 -18.43
N ARG A 136 12.48 6.99 -18.33
CA ARG A 136 13.56 6.63 -17.39
C ARG A 136 14.89 7.32 -17.72
N GLN A 137 15.13 7.64 -18.99
CA GLN A 137 16.33 8.36 -19.39
C GLN A 137 16.38 9.79 -18.80
N THR A 138 15.23 10.39 -18.54
CA THR A 138 15.12 11.73 -17.95
C THR A 138 15.17 11.67 -16.43
N ASP A 139 14.40 10.75 -15.84
CA ASP A 139 14.40 10.48 -14.39
C ASP A 139 14.58 8.98 -14.12
N PRO A 140 15.79 8.55 -13.73
CA PRO A 140 16.08 7.14 -13.45
C PRO A 140 15.28 6.55 -12.27
N ALA A 141 14.68 7.38 -11.40
CA ALA A 141 13.90 6.90 -10.26
C ALA A 141 12.48 6.46 -10.64
N THR A 142 12.03 6.72 -11.87
CA THR A 142 10.68 6.39 -12.35
C THR A 142 10.40 4.88 -12.38
N ASP A 143 11.41 4.03 -12.42
CA ASP A 143 11.28 2.58 -12.26
C ASP A 143 10.85 2.19 -10.84
N LEU A 144 11.44 2.80 -9.81
CA LEU A 144 11.05 2.62 -8.41
C LEU A 144 9.63 3.17 -8.16
N TYR A 145 9.31 4.36 -8.69
CA TYR A 145 7.96 4.93 -8.57
C TYR A 145 6.91 4.03 -9.21
N SER A 146 7.21 3.47 -10.38
CA SER A 146 6.34 2.50 -11.06
C SER A 146 6.12 1.24 -10.21
N THR A 147 7.19 0.71 -9.60
CA THR A 147 7.09 -0.45 -8.70
C THR A 147 6.22 -0.13 -7.48
N VAL A 148 6.32 1.06 -6.89
CA VAL A 148 5.48 1.50 -5.78
C VAL A 148 4.00 1.60 -6.19
N CYS A 149 3.69 1.99 -7.43
CA CYS A 149 2.31 1.96 -7.94
C CYS A 149 1.75 0.53 -7.99
N ALA A 150 2.55 -0.45 -8.41
CA ALA A 150 2.14 -1.86 -8.39
C ALA A 150 1.90 -2.35 -6.95
N ILE A 151 2.75 -1.99 -6.00
CA ILE A 151 2.57 -2.30 -4.57
C ILE A 151 1.26 -1.70 -4.05
N GLN A 152 0.95 -0.45 -4.37
CA GLN A 152 -0.28 0.19 -3.92
C GLN A 152 -1.53 -0.48 -4.51
N ASN A 153 -1.50 -0.89 -5.79
CA ASN A 153 -2.59 -1.64 -6.40
C ASN A 153 -2.83 -2.97 -5.68
N LEU A 154 -1.75 -3.73 -5.38
CA LEU A 154 -1.83 -4.96 -4.60
C LEU A 154 -2.49 -4.71 -3.24
N TRP A 155 -2.12 -3.63 -2.56
CA TRP A 155 -2.65 -3.31 -1.23
C TRP A 155 -4.14 -2.99 -1.25
N LEU A 156 -4.61 -2.25 -2.27
CA LEU A 156 -6.03 -1.96 -2.45
C LEU A 156 -6.83 -3.20 -2.82
N ALA A 157 -6.29 -4.05 -3.70
CA ALA A 157 -6.89 -5.32 -4.06
C ALA A 157 -6.98 -6.26 -2.84
N ALA A 158 -5.92 -6.35 -2.02
CA ALA A 158 -5.92 -7.10 -0.78
C ALA A 158 -7.05 -6.62 0.17
N ARG A 159 -7.21 -5.29 0.34
CA ARG A 159 -8.29 -4.74 1.14
C ARG A 159 -9.68 -5.12 0.60
N ALA A 160 -9.86 -5.15 -0.72
CA ALA A 160 -11.10 -5.59 -1.36
C ALA A 160 -11.39 -7.07 -1.15
N GLU A 161 -10.35 -7.91 -1.05
CA GLU A 161 -10.41 -9.35 -0.73
C GLU A 161 -10.44 -9.63 0.79
N SER A 162 -10.62 -8.60 1.63
CA SER A 162 -10.60 -8.71 3.10
C SER A 162 -9.25 -9.16 3.68
N LEU A 163 -8.17 -8.98 2.93
CA LEU A 163 -6.80 -9.25 3.36
C LEU A 163 -6.12 -8.00 3.88
N GLY A 164 -5.39 -8.16 4.97
CA GLY A 164 -4.45 -7.18 5.48
C GLY A 164 -3.10 -7.29 4.80
N VAL A 165 -2.44 -6.14 4.66
CA VAL A 165 -1.06 -6.06 4.20
C VAL A 165 -0.28 -5.19 5.17
N GLY A 166 0.92 -5.64 5.56
CA GLY A 166 1.86 -4.87 6.36
C GLY A 166 3.18 -4.69 5.62
N TRP A 167 3.68 -3.46 5.51
CA TRP A 167 4.96 -3.18 4.87
C TRP A 167 6.06 -3.10 5.94
N VAL A 168 7.01 -4.02 5.89
CA VAL A 168 8.17 -4.05 6.78
C VAL A 168 9.34 -3.35 6.09
N SER A 169 9.67 -2.14 6.53
CA SER A 169 10.76 -1.33 5.99
C SER A 169 12.02 -1.33 6.86
N ILE A 170 11.92 -1.78 8.12
CA ILE A 170 13.04 -1.88 9.06
C ILE A 170 13.77 -3.21 8.80
N LEU A 171 14.53 -3.25 7.72
CA LEU A 171 15.28 -4.42 7.26
C LEU A 171 16.64 -3.98 6.73
N ASP A 172 17.64 -4.82 6.92
CA ASP A 172 18.88 -4.76 6.17
C ASP A 172 18.64 -5.36 4.77
N PHE A 173 18.53 -4.51 3.78
CA PHE A 173 18.19 -4.92 2.41
C PHE A 173 19.33 -5.70 1.73
N ASP A 174 20.59 -5.51 2.09
CA ASP A 174 21.71 -6.30 1.54
C ASP A 174 21.65 -7.72 2.09
N ARG A 175 21.36 -7.87 3.38
CA ARG A 175 21.13 -9.17 3.99
C ARG A 175 19.86 -9.86 3.46
N LEU A 176 18.78 -9.10 3.25
CA LEU A 176 17.56 -9.61 2.62
C LEU A 176 17.85 -10.13 1.21
N ARG A 177 18.63 -9.37 0.42
CA ARG A 177 19.04 -9.76 -0.93
C ARG A 177 19.80 -11.08 -0.90
N ALA A 178 20.75 -11.24 0.00
CA ALA A 178 21.53 -12.48 0.15
C ALA A 178 20.63 -13.66 0.54
N LEU A 179 19.70 -13.49 1.49
CA LEU A 179 18.76 -14.52 1.94
C LEU A 179 17.82 -14.99 0.85
N LEU A 180 17.35 -14.08 0.00
CA LEU A 180 16.40 -14.38 -1.07
C LEU A 180 17.08 -14.64 -2.43
N HIS A 181 18.42 -14.70 -2.46
CA HIS A 181 19.22 -14.88 -3.68
C HIS A 181 18.88 -13.87 -4.79
N ILE A 182 18.59 -12.62 -4.40
CA ILE A 182 18.25 -11.54 -5.33
C ILE A 182 19.54 -11.04 -5.99
N PRO A 183 19.66 -11.04 -7.33
CA PRO A 183 20.83 -10.52 -8.03
C PRO A 183 21.14 -9.06 -7.65
N GLU A 184 22.42 -8.68 -7.67
CA GLU A 184 22.90 -7.36 -7.24
C GLU A 184 22.22 -6.20 -7.99
N ARG A 185 21.96 -6.38 -9.30
CA ARG A 185 21.27 -5.39 -10.16
C ARG A 185 19.79 -5.18 -9.82
N ILE A 186 19.17 -6.09 -9.08
CA ILE A 186 17.75 -6.05 -8.70
C ILE A 186 17.61 -5.38 -7.33
N VAL A 187 16.74 -4.40 -7.22
CA VAL A 187 16.51 -3.65 -5.98
C VAL A 187 15.31 -4.19 -5.24
N PRO A 188 15.43 -4.71 -4.02
CA PRO A 188 14.28 -4.98 -3.15
C PRO A 188 13.59 -3.64 -2.79
N VAL A 189 12.30 -3.51 -3.12
CA VAL A 189 11.52 -2.28 -2.87
C VAL A 189 10.63 -2.42 -1.65
N ALA A 190 9.98 -3.57 -1.50
CA ALA A 190 9.08 -3.81 -0.38
C ALA A 190 9.17 -5.25 0.10
N TYR A 191 9.05 -5.41 1.43
CA TYR A 191 8.77 -6.70 2.06
C TYR A 191 7.41 -6.61 2.74
N LEU A 192 6.43 -7.36 2.23
CA LEU A 192 5.05 -7.29 2.64
C LEU A 192 4.64 -8.57 3.38
N CYS A 193 3.93 -8.40 4.48
CA CYS A 193 3.21 -9.46 5.19
C CYS A 193 1.76 -9.44 4.71
N VAL A 194 1.20 -10.58 4.29
CA VAL A 194 -0.16 -10.66 3.72
C VAL A 194 -0.93 -11.79 4.37
N GLY A 195 -2.16 -11.51 4.79
CA GLY A 195 -3.03 -12.50 5.46
C GLY A 195 -4.44 -11.99 5.72
N TYR A 196 -5.35 -12.91 6.01
CA TYR A 196 -6.63 -12.53 6.58
C TYR A 196 -6.41 -11.88 7.95
N VAL A 197 -7.34 -11.04 8.37
CA VAL A 197 -7.22 -10.27 9.62
C VAL A 197 -8.46 -10.46 10.48
N VAL A 198 -8.26 -10.42 11.79
CA VAL A 198 -9.39 -10.46 12.76
C VAL A 198 -10.29 -9.24 12.53
N GLU A 199 -9.66 -8.07 12.32
CA GLU A 199 -10.35 -6.81 12.07
C GLU A 199 -9.41 -5.81 11.40
N PHE A 200 -9.99 -4.78 10.78
CA PHE A 200 -9.23 -3.60 10.33
C PHE A 200 -9.37 -2.51 11.39
N PRO A 201 -8.27 -2.02 11.98
CA PRO A 201 -8.30 -0.93 12.95
C PRO A 201 -8.99 0.33 12.40
N GLN A 202 -9.74 1.04 13.23
CA GLN A 202 -10.45 2.26 12.84
C GLN A 202 -9.50 3.39 12.43
N CYS A 203 -8.33 3.49 13.09
CA CYS A 203 -7.27 4.44 12.75
C CYS A 203 -5.92 3.71 12.56
N PRO A 204 -4.91 4.34 11.94
CA PRO A 204 -3.58 3.77 11.82
C PRO A 204 -2.96 3.46 13.19
N ASP A 205 -2.29 2.31 13.33
CA ASP A 205 -1.69 1.87 14.61
C ASP A 205 -0.72 2.90 15.19
N LEU A 206 0.08 3.57 14.35
CA LEU A 206 1.00 4.63 14.80
C LEU A 206 0.27 5.88 15.32
N GLU A 207 -0.87 6.20 14.74
CA GLU A 207 -1.72 7.31 15.22
C GLU A 207 -2.37 6.92 16.55
N ALA A 208 -2.91 5.71 16.67
CA ALA A 208 -3.47 5.19 17.92
C ALA A 208 -2.44 5.14 19.06
N ALA A 209 -1.18 4.81 18.74
CA ALA A 209 -0.08 4.81 19.68
C ALA A 209 0.42 6.22 20.07
N GLY A 210 -0.05 7.28 19.41
CA GLY A 210 0.41 8.65 19.61
C GLY A 210 1.80 8.94 19.06
N TRP A 211 2.26 8.15 18.06
CA TRP A 211 3.53 8.38 17.37
C TRP A 211 3.48 9.63 16.49
N GLU A 212 2.46 9.75 15.64
CA GLU A 212 2.23 10.89 14.77
C GLU A 212 0.76 10.92 14.32
N HIS A 213 0.27 12.07 13.91
CA HIS A 213 -1.07 12.28 13.41
C HIS A 213 -1.07 12.59 11.92
N ARG A 214 -2.19 12.28 11.25
CA ARG A 214 -2.35 12.64 9.84
C ARG A 214 -2.25 14.15 9.66
N ALA A 215 -1.38 14.58 8.75
CA ALA A 215 -1.23 15.99 8.39
C ALA A 215 -2.56 16.55 7.83
N LYS A 216 -2.82 17.83 8.13
CA LYS A 216 -4.00 18.52 7.57
C LYS A 216 -3.82 18.73 6.07
N LEU A 217 -4.70 18.11 5.26
CA LEU A 217 -4.60 18.11 3.81
C LEU A 217 -4.51 19.54 3.22
N GLY A 218 -5.28 20.50 3.75
CA GLY A 218 -5.25 21.88 3.28
C GLY A 218 -3.88 22.55 3.34
N ARG A 219 -3.01 22.10 4.25
CA ARG A 219 -1.63 22.59 4.37
C ARG A 219 -0.65 21.97 3.38
N LEU A 220 -1.10 20.94 2.65
CA LEU A 220 -0.29 20.24 1.65
C LEU A 220 -0.67 20.63 0.22
N ILE A 221 -1.61 21.60 0.08
CA ILE A 221 -2.10 22.06 -1.21
C ILE A 221 -1.47 23.40 -1.53
N HIS A 222 -0.76 23.47 -2.65
CA HIS A 222 -0.22 24.69 -3.24
C HIS A 222 -0.93 24.90 -4.58
N PHE A 223 -1.13 26.14 -4.97
CA PHE A 223 -1.82 26.50 -6.20
C PHE A 223 -0.82 27.11 -7.19
N ASP A 224 -0.65 26.48 -8.34
CA ASP A 224 0.19 26.88 -9.46
C ASP A 224 1.71 26.80 -9.17
N THR A 225 2.20 27.28 -8.01
CA THR A 225 3.60 27.23 -7.58
C THR A 225 3.73 26.76 -6.14
N TRP A 226 4.94 26.34 -5.71
CA TRP A 226 5.19 25.81 -4.37
C TRP A 226 4.81 26.78 -3.24
N ASP A 227 5.07 28.07 -3.38
CA ASP A 227 4.92 29.06 -2.31
C ASP A 227 3.52 29.66 -2.17
N THR A 228 2.52 29.13 -2.89
CA THR A 228 1.15 29.67 -2.96
C THR A 228 0.15 28.83 -2.16
N GLN A 229 0.36 28.73 -0.86
CA GLN A 229 -0.66 28.17 0.06
C GLN A 229 -1.77 29.20 0.29
N ASP A 230 -3.02 28.79 0.09
CA ASP A 230 -4.23 29.55 0.36
C ASP A 230 -5.20 28.65 1.14
N GLU A 231 -5.25 28.83 2.46
CA GLU A 231 -6.06 27.97 3.32
C GLU A 231 -7.57 28.11 2.99
N LEU A 232 -8.05 29.28 2.59
CA LEU A 232 -9.45 29.49 2.24
C LEU A 232 -9.79 28.78 0.91
N ARG A 233 -8.95 28.94 -0.10
CA ARG A 233 -9.10 28.25 -1.39
C ARG A 233 -8.99 26.74 -1.22
N ALA A 234 -8.09 26.26 -0.36
CA ALA A 234 -7.97 24.86 -0.05
C ALA A 234 -9.22 24.32 0.71
N ALA A 235 -9.76 25.08 1.67
CA ALA A 235 -10.98 24.71 2.36
C ALA A 235 -12.15 24.59 1.38
N ASN A 236 -12.36 25.57 0.51
CA ASN A 236 -13.40 25.54 -0.52
C ASN A 236 -13.26 24.35 -1.50
N LEU A 237 -12.03 23.98 -1.86
CA LEU A 237 -11.75 22.81 -2.69
C LEU A 237 -12.10 21.49 -1.99
N LEU A 238 -11.91 21.42 -0.68
CA LEU A 238 -12.12 20.21 0.13
C LEU A 238 -13.55 20.11 0.69
N GLU A 239 -14.35 21.18 0.60
CA GLU A 239 -15.76 21.12 0.97
C GLU A 239 -16.52 20.17 0.01
N PRO A 240 -17.32 19.24 0.52
CA PRO A 240 -18.18 18.46 -0.34
C PRO A 240 -19.16 19.41 -1.05
N PRO A 241 -19.46 19.21 -2.35
CA PRO A 241 -20.40 20.04 -3.07
C PRO A 241 -21.74 20.09 -2.31
N ALA A 242 -22.32 21.31 -2.21
CA ALA A 242 -23.56 21.57 -1.49
C ALA A 242 -24.64 20.55 -1.91
N GLY A 243 -25.06 19.69 -0.98
CA GLY A 243 -26.01 18.59 -1.20
C GLY A 243 -25.51 17.20 -0.84
N ARG A 244 -24.21 16.99 -0.56
CA ARG A 244 -23.65 15.74 -0.03
C ARG A 244 -23.19 15.90 1.41
N ARG A 245 -24.12 16.23 2.32
CA ARG A 245 -23.85 16.03 3.75
C ARG A 245 -23.99 14.53 4.03
N SER A 246 -22.90 13.95 4.50
CA SER A 246 -22.77 12.69 5.26
C SER A 246 -23.98 11.76 5.15
N GLU A 247 -23.92 10.80 4.23
CA GLU A 247 -24.51 9.49 4.53
C GLU A 247 -23.50 8.75 5.45
N PRO A 248 -23.96 8.21 6.59
CA PRO A 248 -23.16 7.54 7.58
C PRO A 248 -22.53 6.25 7.06
#